data_ac0e527de5361eb0f8cde7862a78604d
#
_entry.id   ac0e527de5361eb0f8cde7862a78604d
#
_cell.length_a   1.000
_cell.length_b   1.000
_cell.length_c   1.000
_cell.angle_alpha   90.00
_cell.angle_beta   90.00
_cell.angle_gamma   90.00
#
_symmetry.space_group_name_H-M   'P 1'
#
loop_
_entity.id
_entity.type
_entity.pdbx_description
1 polymer ?
#
loop_
_entity_poly.entity_id
_entity_poly.type
_entity_poly.pdbx_seq_one_letter_code
_entity_poly.pdbx_strand_id
1 'polypeptide(L)'
;MMLSTAPGGEAGCDISQIPCRVCSGPSSGFHFGALTCEGCKGFFRRTVLSNVRLECLGNNDCPITPANRNMCKSCRFQRCLAVGMSKTGYVLFHFIYIYIYIYIYIYHAVVPNEKKCENYV
;
A
#
# COMPACT_ATOMS: atom_id res chain seq x y z
N MET A 1 7.86 -21.21 4.34
CA MET A 1 8.31 -20.82 4.58
C MET A 1 8.96 -20.45 4.69
N MET A 2 9.31 -20.21 4.88
CA MET A 2 9.97 -19.84 5.19
C MET A 2 10.53 -19.09 5.16
N LEU A 3 10.73 -18.51 5.51
CA LEU A 3 11.35 -17.81 5.61
C LEU A 3 12.23 -17.62 5.94
N SER A 4 12.60 -17.56 6.05
CA SER A 4 13.34 -17.43 6.33
C SER A 4 14.09 -17.29 6.57
N THR A 5 14.25 -17.13 6.80
CA THR A 5 15.05 -17.10 7.15
C THR A 5 16.08 -16.60 6.90
N ALA A 6 15.90 -15.79 6.64
CA ALA A 6 16.92 -15.07 6.39
C ALA A 6 17.64 -14.78 7.49
N PRO A 7 18.72 -15.04 7.51
CA PRO A 7 19.50 -14.75 8.59
C PRO A 7 19.50 -13.39 8.73
N GLY A 8 19.58 -12.96 9.62
CA GLY A 8 19.77 -11.73 9.87
C GLY A 8 18.74 -10.98 9.42
N GLY A 9 18.14 -11.36 8.85
CA GLY A 9 17.30 -10.62 8.43
C GLY A 9 16.40 -10.23 9.13
N GLU A 10 16.59 -9.89 9.62
CA GLU A 10 15.91 -9.49 10.24
C GLU A 10 15.11 -8.81 9.93
N ALA A 11 14.67 -8.45 10.16
CA ALA A 11 13.96 -7.61 10.19
C ALA A 11 13.29 -7.37 9.11
N GLY A 12 13.58 -7.39 8.29
CA GLY A 12 13.07 -6.85 7.29
C GLY A 12 11.89 -7.40 6.81
N CYS A 13 10.88 -6.69 6.64
CA CYS A 13 9.77 -7.09 5.94
C CYS A 13 10.03 -6.81 4.50
N ASP A 14 10.19 -7.81 3.72
CA ASP A 14 10.31 -7.64 2.29
C ASP A 14 8.91 -7.35 1.75
N ILE A 15 8.72 -6.16 1.24
CA ILE A 15 7.40 -5.75 0.76
C ILE A 15 6.90 -6.70 -0.33
N SER A 16 7.80 -7.25 -1.12
CA SER A 16 7.38 -8.15 -2.18
C SER A 16 6.79 -9.46 -1.66
N GLN A 17 7.01 -9.76 -0.39
CA GLN A 17 6.42 -10.93 0.23
C GLN A 17 4.98 -10.70 0.66
N ILE A 18 4.53 -9.46 0.69
CA ILE A 18 3.17 -9.15 1.10
C ILE A 18 2.32 -9.05 -0.15
N PRO A 19 1.22 -9.78 -0.20
CA PRO A 19 0.41 -9.77 -1.44
C PRO A 19 -0.29 -8.45 -1.64
N CYS A 20 -0.56 -8.15 -2.89
CA CYS A 20 -1.39 -7.01 -3.26
C CYS A 20 -2.74 -7.13 -2.55
N ARG A 21 -3.17 -6.05 -1.91
CA ARG A 21 -4.41 -6.07 -1.16
C ARG A 21 -5.62 -6.16 -2.08
N VAL A 22 -5.46 -5.88 -3.36
CA VAL A 22 -6.57 -5.92 -4.30
C VAL A 22 -6.68 -7.26 -4.98
N CYS A 23 -5.61 -7.77 -5.57
CA CYS A 23 -5.68 -9.01 -6.36
C CYS A 23 -4.88 -10.15 -5.78
N SER A 24 -4.18 -9.96 -4.69
CA SER A 24 -3.38 -10.98 -4.02
C SER A 24 -2.14 -11.41 -4.79
N GLY A 25 -1.83 -10.74 -5.88
CA GLY A 25 -0.56 -10.98 -6.56
C GLY A 25 0.59 -10.33 -5.82
N PRO A 26 1.82 -10.49 -6.32
CA PRO A 26 2.95 -9.85 -5.66
C PRO A 26 2.81 -8.34 -5.67
N SER A 27 3.02 -7.72 -4.53
CA SER A 27 2.93 -6.27 -4.47
C SER A 27 4.26 -5.63 -4.80
N SER A 28 4.22 -4.36 -5.20
CA SER A 28 5.42 -3.61 -5.52
C SER A 28 5.65 -2.45 -4.56
N GLY A 29 4.69 -2.16 -3.70
CA GLY A 29 4.84 -1.06 -2.76
C GLY A 29 3.52 -0.45 -2.39
N PHE A 30 3.58 0.64 -1.65
CA PHE A 30 2.38 1.39 -1.28
C PHE A 30 2.01 2.33 -2.41
N HIS A 31 0.79 2.22 -2.86
CA HIS A 31 0.29 3.05 -3.95
C HIS A 31 -1.09 3.57 -3.59
N PHE A 32 -1.25 4.87 -3.58
CA PHE A 32 -2.50 5.54 -3.27
C PHE A 32 -3.06 5.17 -1.90
N GLY A 33 -2.18 4.75 -0.99
CA GLY A 33 -2.60 4.46 0.37
C GLY A 33 -2.72 3.00 0.71
N ALA A 34 -2.45 2.09 -0.22
CA ALA A 34 -2.54 0.66 0.04
C ALA A 34 -1.39 -0.07 -0.64
N LEU A 35 -1.08 -1.24 -0.12
CA LEU A 35 -0.02 -2.07 -0.68
C LEU A 35 -0.60 -2.82 -1.87
N THR A 36 -0.10 -2.54 -3.07
CA THR A 36 -0.66 -3.14 -4.28
C THR A 36 0.43 -3.47 -5.28
N CYS A 37 0.05 -4.24 -6.30
CA CYS A 37 0.93 -4.50 -7.43
C CYS A 37 0.85 -3.33 -8.41
N GLU A 38 1.77 -3.35 -9.41
CA GLU A 38 1.77 -2.29 -10.41
C GLU A 38 0.50 -2.27 -11.24
N GLY A 39 -0.06 -3.46 -11.51
CA GLY A 39 -1.29 -3.53 -12.29
C GLY A 39 -2.46 -2.86 -11.61
N CYS A 40 -2.62 -3.11 -10.31
CA CYS A 40 -3.73 -2.51 -9.57
C CYS A 40 -3.49 -1.03 -9.32
N LYS A 41 -2.23 -0.64 -9.13
CA LYS A 41 -1.89 0.77 -9.04
C LYS A 41 -2.32 1.52 -10.29
N GLY A 42 -1.91 1.03 -11.46
CA GLY A 42 -2.26 1.68 -12.72
C GLY A 42 -3.76 1.66 -12.99
N PHE A 43 -4.39 0.54 -12.66
CA PHE A 43 -5.83 0.43 -12.84
C PHE A 43 -6.56 1.48 -12.00
N PHE A 44 -6.18 1.61 -10.74
CA PHE A 44 -6.85 2.58 -9.87
C PHE A 44 -6.64 4.00 -10.39
N ARG A 45 -5.41 4.33 -10.76
CA ARG A 45 -5.13 5.67 -11.25
C ARG A 45 -5.96 6.01 -12.48
N ARG A 46 -6.01 5.09 -13.44
CA ARG A 46 -6.79 5.33 -14.65
C ARG A 46 -8.27 5.47 -14.33
N THR A 47 -8.75 4.67 -13.39
CA THR A 47 -10.17 4.67 -13.07
C THR A 47 -10.60 5.93 -12.34
N VAL A 48 -9.80 6.42 -11.39
CA VAL A 48 -10.20 7.64 -10.69
C VAL A 48 -10.08 8.88 -11.56
N LEU A 49 -9.22 8.84 -12.57
CA LEU A 49 -9.10 9.98 -13.49
C LEU A 49 -10.14 9.93 -14.59
N SER A 50 -10.84 8.82 -14.70
CA SER A 50 -11.85 8.62 -15.71
C SER A 50 -13.21 8.87 -15.08
N ASN A 51 -14.15 9.39 -15.87
CA ASN A 51 -15.51 9.57 -15.39
C ASN A 51 -16.40 8.44 -15.85
N VAL A 52 -15.79 7.31 -16.21
CA VAL A 52 -16.57 6.17 -16.67
C VAL A 52 -17.24 5.50 -15.49
N ARG A 53 -18.51 5.21 -15.65
CA ARG A 53 -19.25 4.48 -14.64
C ARG A 53 -19.05 2.99 -14.84
N LEU A 54 -18.65 2.31 -13.80
CA LEU A 54 -18.42 0.88 -13.84
C LEU A 54 -19.58 0.15 -13.20
N GLU A 55 -19.98 -0.94 -13.81
CA GLU A 55 -21.09 -1.75 -13.30
C GLU A 55 -20.71 -3.21 -13.31
N CYS A 56 -21.10 -3.90 -12.25
CA CYS A 56 -20.89 -5.33 -12.17
C CYS A 56 -22.07 -6.05 -12.83
N LEU A 57 -21.75 -7.03 -13.66
CA LEU A 57 -22.79 -7.81 -14.32
C LEU A 57 -23.25 -8.98 -13.46
N GLY A 58 -22.66 -9.15 -12.29
CA GLY A 58 -23.04 -10.19 -11.35
C GLY A 58 -23.61 -9.61 -10.08
N ASN A 59 -23.15 -10.12 -8.94
CA ASN A 59 -23.70 -9.75 -7.63
C ASN A 59 -22.77 -8.87 -6.81
N ASN A 60 -21.87 -8.16 -7.46
CA ASN A 60 -20.91 -7.27 -6.78
C ASN A 60 -19.98 -8.01 -5.81
N ASP A 61 -19.74 -9.27 -6.10
CA ASP A 61 -18.83 -10.07 -5.29
C ASP A 61 -17.89 -10.90 -6.15
N CYS A 62 -17.55 -10.40 -7.33
CA CYS A 62 -16.67 -11.12 -8.23
C CYS A 62 -15.30 -11.32 -7.59
N PRO A 63 -14.72 -12.52 -7.69
CA PRO A 63 -13.39 -12.73 -7.14
C PRO A 63 -12.35 -11.96 -7.93
N ILE A 64 -11.39 -11.39 -7.23
CA ILE A 64 -10.34 -10.61 -7.85
C ILE A 64 -9.01 -11.28 -7.55
N THR A 65 -8.50 -11.95 -8.55
CA THR A 65 -7.21 -12.65 -8.47
C THR A 65 -6.33 -12.18 -9.63
N PRO A 66 -5.04 -12.48 -9.61
CA PRO A 66 -4.20 -12.07 -10.74
C PRO A 66 -4.71 -12.58 -12.09
N ALA A 67 -5.34 -13.75 -12.09
CA ALA A 67 -5.80 -14.33 -13.34
C ALA A 67 -7.09 -13.70 -13.84
N ASN A 68 -7.98 -13.26 -12.92
CA ASN A 68 -9.30 -12.81 -13.36
C ASN A 68 -9.60 -11.37 -12.98
N ARG A 69 -8.61 -10.61 -12.52
CA ARG A 69 -8.85 -9.25 -12.03
C ARG A 69 -9.38 -8.31 -13.11
N ASN A 70 -9.20 -8.65 -14.38
CA ASN A 70 -9.67 -7.82 -15.48
C ASN A 70 -11.07 -8.18 -15.93
N MET A 71 -11.69 -9.18 -15.35
CA MET A 71 -13.01 -9.63 -15.79
C MET A 71 -14.13 -8.76 -15.27
N CYS A 72 -13.97 -8.17 -14.08
CA CYS A 72 -14.97 -7.24 -13.56
C CYS A 72 -14.26 -6.02 -13.00
N LYS A 73 -14.21 -4.98 -13.78
CA LYS A 73 -13.54 -3.76 -13.37
C LYS A 73 -14.25 -3.08 -12.22
N SER A 74 -15.58 -3.23 -12.17
CA SER A 74 -16.35 -2.65 -11.08
C SER A 74 -15.95 -3.25 -9.73
N CYS A 75 -15.90 -4.57 -9.65
CA CYS A 75 -15.53 -5.21 -8.40
C CYS A 75 -14.07 -4.95 -8.06
N ARG A 76 -13.20 -4.88 -9.07
CA ARG A 76 -11.81 -4.55 -8.83
C ARG A 76 -11.68 -3.15 -8.23
N PHE A 77 -12.40 -2.19 -8.79
CA PHE A 77 -12.34 -0.82 -8.29
C PHE A 77 -12.92 -0.73 -6.89
N GLN A 78 -14.02 -1.42 -6.62
CA GLN A 78 -14.58 -1.44 -5.28
C GLN A 78 -13.61 -2.03 -4.29
N ARG A 79 -12.87 -3.06 -4.71
CA ARG A 79 -11.86 -3.65 -3.84
C ARG A 79 -10.75 -2.64 -3.55
N CYS A 80 -10.35 -1.86 -4.56
CA CYS A 80 -9.37 -0.81 -4.33
C CYS A 80 -9.82 0.15 -3.25
N LEU A 81 -11.07 0.58 -3.31
CA LEU A 81 -11.60 1.49 -2.31
C LEU A 81 -11.70 0.83 -0.94
N ALA A 82 -12.09 -0.43 -0.92
CA ALA A 82 -12.27 -1.15 0.34
C ALA A 82 -10.96 -1.35 1.10
N VAL A 83 -9.84 -1.51 0.37
CA VAL A 83 -8.56 -1.70 1.03
C VAL A 83 -7.88 -0.37 1.37
N GLY A 84 -8.53 0.74 1.09
CA GLY A 84 -8.03 2.05 1.51
C GLY A 84 -7.37 2.89 0.45
N MET A 85 -7.46 2.51 -0.81
CA MET A 85 -6.91 3.35 -1.86
C MET A 85 -7.76 4.58 -2.05
N SER A 86 -7.13 5.72 -2.23
CA SER A 86 -7.85 6.95 -2.49
C SER A 86 -7.00 7.86 -3.36
N LYS A 87 -7.68 8.74 -4.07
CA LYS A 87 -6.98 9.69 -4.93
C LYS A 87 -6.00 10.54 -4.14
N THR A 88 -6.33 10.84 -2.88
CA THR A 88 -5.48 11.64 -2.02
C THR A 88 -4.55 10.82 -1.16
N GLY A 89 -4.63 9.50 -1.21
CA GLY A 89 -3.83 8.65 -0.34
C GLY A 89 -2.35 8.88 -0.47
N TYR A 90 -1.87 9.07 -1.70
CA TYR A 90 -0.46 9.32 -1.90
C TYR A 90 -0.04 10.63 -1.26
N VAL A 91 -0.84 11.68 -1.45
CA VAL A 91 -0.50 12.98 -0.91
C VAL A 91 -0.49 12.94 0.61
N LEU A 92 -1.51 12.32 1.19
CA LEU A 92 -1.60 12.24 2.63
C LEU A 92 -0.43 11.45 3.21
N PHE A 93 -0.09 10.33 2.59
CA PHE A 93 1.04 9.54 3.05
C PHE A 93 2.33 10.34 2.96
N HIS A 94 2.48 11.13 1.91
CA HIS A 94 3.67 11.94 1.71
C HIS A 94 3.78 13.02 2.81
N PHE A 95 2.67 13.64 3.16
CA PHE A 95 2.68 14.65 4.23
C PHE A 95 3.03 14.02 5.58
N ILE A 96 2.50 12.82 5.85
CA ILE A 96 2.84 12.12 7.08
C ILE A 96 4.34 11.79 7.12
N TYR A 97 4.88 11.36 6.00
CA TYR A 97 6.30 11.05 5.92
C TYR A 97 7.15 12.29 6.22
N ILE A 98 6.78 13.42 5.63
CA ILE A 98 7.52 14.66 5.85
C ILE A 98 7.41 15.10 7.31
N TYR A 99 6.22 14.97 7.88
CA TYR A 99 6.02 15.33 9.28
C TYR A 99 6.91 14.51 10.19
N ILE A 100 6.96 13.21 9.96
CA ILE A 100 7.80 12.33 10.77
C ILE A 100 9.27 12.66 10.58
N TYR A 101 9.67 12.96 9.36
CA TYR A 101 11.07 13.31 9.08
C TYR A 101 11.46 14.58 9.86
N ILE A 102 10.60 15.59 9.82
CA ILE A 102 10.87 16.83 10.55
C ILE A 102 10.93 16.56 12.05
N TYR A 103 10.02 15.74 12.54
CA TYR A 103 10.01 15.42 13.98
C TYR A 103 11.31 14.76 14.39
N ILE A 104 11.78 13.82 13.60
CA ILE A 104 13.04 13.12 13.90
C ILE A 104 14.21 14.10 13.84
N TYR A 105 14.21 14.99 12.87
CA TYR A 105 15.29 15.98 12.77
C TYR A 105 15.34 16.85 14.01
N ILE A 106 14.20 17.35 14.46
CA ILE A 106 14.16 18.19 15.65
C ILE A 106 14.56 17.39 16.87
N TYR A 107 14.12 16.16 16.96
CA TYR A 107 14.48 15.29 18.07
C TYR A 107 16.00 15.15 18.19
N HIS A 108 16.66 14.89 17.06
CA HIS A 108 18.11 14.71 17.08
C HIS A 108 18.84 16.01 17.36
N ALA A 109 18.20 17.14 17.12
CA ALA A 109 18.83 18.44 17.37
C ALA A 109 18.74 18.86 18.82
N VAL A 110 17.71 18.42 19.56
CA VAL A 110 17.47 18.95 20.89
C VAL A 110 17.60 17.91 21.99
N VAL A 111 17.61 16.62 21.71
CA VAL A 111 17.65 15.58 22.72
C VAL A 111 19.09 15.07 22.87
N PRO A 112 19.60 14.99 24.11
CA PRO A 112 20.96 14.46 24.30
C PRO A 112 21.08 13.02 23.80
N ASN A 113 22.29 12.67 23.39
CA ASN A 113 22.51 11.36 22.78
C ASN A 113 22.15 10.20 23.70
N GLU A 114 22.45 10.33 24.97
CA GLU A 114 22.15 9.23 25.87
C GLU A 114 20.67 9.00 26.02
N LYS A 115 19.85 10.02 25.84
CA LYS A 115 18.41 9.85 25.92
C LYS A 115 17.81 9.36 24.62
N LYS A 116 18.50 9.62 23.52
CA LYS A 116 18.01 9.13 22.25
C LYS A 116 18.02 7.60 22.22
N CYS A 117 19.01 6.99 22.80
CA CYS A 117 19.05 5.53 22.83
C CYS A 117 17.91 4.94 23.61
N GLU A 118 17.50 5.58 24.67
CA GLU A 118 16.41 5.07 25.47
C GLU A 118 15.10 5.08 24.71
N ASN A 119 14.93 6.07 23.85
CA ASN A 119 13.66 6.21 23.14
C ASN A 119 13.53 5.27 21.95
N TYR A 120 14.60 4.60 21.59
CA TYR A 120 14.54 3.66 20.48
C TYR A 120 14.26 2.24 20.92
N VAL A 121 14.11 2.02 22.18
CA VAL A 121 13.89 0.67 22.70
C VAL A 121 12.44 0.25 22.78
#